data_1ea1fe2a1961da94898b72d5df956e53
#
_entry.id   1ea1fe2a1961da94898b72d5df956e53
#
_cell.length_a   1.000
_cell.length_b   1.000
_cell.length_c   1.000
_cell.angle_alpha   90.00
_cell.angle_beta   90.00
_cell.angle_gamma   90.00
#
_symmetry.space_group_name_H-M   'P 1'
#
loop_
_entity.id
_entity.type
_entity.pdbx_description
1 polymer ?
#
loop_
_entity_poly.entity_id
_entity_poly.type
_entity_poly.pdbx_seq_one_letter_code
_entity_poly.pdbx_strand_id
1 'polypeptide(L)'
;DIFMEKFWIAYKCSRSEILQKVVKYIEVHIMEPIHLSDAAAETGVSSAYLSTMFKKEMGYNFIEYVNLRKIELARQMLQDGKMVYEVSELLGFENSTYFSRVFKRYTDVSPDTYRKQM
;
A
#
# COMPACT_ATOMS: atom_id res chain seq x y z
N ASP A 1 13.69 1.71 -8.49
CA ASP A 1 13.48 0.80 -7.37
C ASP A 1 12.91 -0.52 -7.88
N ILE A 2 13.61 -1.62 -7.62
CA ILE A 2 13.22 -2.96 -8.06
C ILE A 2 11.80 -3.31 -7.61
N PHE A 3 11.43 -2.88 -6.42
CA PHE A 3 10.12 -3.12 -5.85
C PHE A 3 9.01 -2.44 -6.68
N MET A 4 9.21 -1.19 -7.03
CA MET A 4 8.25 -0.45 -7.86
C MET A 4 8.16 -1.01 -9.28
N GLU A 5 9.28 -1.49 -9.82
CA GLU A 5 9.28 -2.13 -11.12
C GLU A 5 8.40 -3.36 -11.14
N LYS A 6 8.43 -4.18 -10.07
CA LYS A 6 7.58 -5.36 -9.96
C LYS A 6 6.10 -4.99 -9.97
N PHE A 7 5.73 -3.93 -9.27
CA PHE A 7 4.34 -3.46 -9.27
C PHE A 7 3.89 -3.03 -10.64
N TRP A 8 4.71 -2.23 -11.31
CA TRP A 8 4.36 -1.73 -12.64
C TRP A 8 4.23 -2.86 -13.66
N ILE A 9 5.13 -3.84 -13.61
CA ILE A 9 5.07 -4.99 -14.50
C ILE A 9 3.80 -5.79 -14.25
N ALA A 10 3.50 -6.11 -12.99
CA ALA A 10 2.29 -6.85 -12.64
C ALA A 10 1.03 -6.12 -13.09
N TYR A 11 0.96 -4.82 -12.84
CA TYR A 11 -0.19 -4.01 -13.22
C TYR A 11 -0.37 -3.96 -14.75
N LYS A 12 0.71 -3.71 -15.48
CA LYS A 12 0.65 -3.61 -16.94
C LYS A 12 0.32 -4.93 -17.61
N CYS A 13 0.72 -6.06 -17.01
CA CYS A 13 0.44 -7.38 -17.56
C CYS A 13 -0.95 -7.87 -17.21
N SER A 14 -1.62 -7.22 -16.25
CA SER A 14 -2.98 -7.58 -15.88
C SER A 14 -3.94 -7.21 -17.00
N ARG A 15 -4.83 -8.15 -17.34
CA ARG A 15 -5.89 -7.92 -18.32
C ARG A 15 -7.25 -7.90 -17.66
N SER A 16 -7.32 -8.05 -16.35
CA SER A 16 -8.57 -8.06 -15.62
C SER A 16 -9.07 -6.63 -15.41
N GLU A 17 -10.25 -6.33 -15.89
CA GLU A 17 -10.87 -5.03 -15.67
C GLU A 17 -11.14 -4.80 -14.18
N ILE A 18 -11.51 -5.88 -13.47
CA ILE A 18 -11.77 -5.81 -12.03
C ILE A 18 -10.48 -5.39 -11.32
N LEU A 19 -9.36 -6.01 -11.67
CA LEU A 19 -8.08 -5.71 -11.04
C LEU A 19 -7.66 -4.27 -11.29
N GLN A 20 -7.84 -3.78 -12.52
CA GLN A 20 -7.53 -2.40 -12.86
C GLN A 20 -8.36 -1.42 -12.03
N LYS A 21 -9.65 -1.72 -11.84
CA LYS A 21 -10.53 -0.91 -11.00
C LYS A 21 -10.10 -0.92 -9.55
N VAL A 22 -9.68 -2.08 -9.05
CA VAL A 22 -9.21 -2.22 -7.66
C VAL A 22 -7.93 -1.42 -7.44
N VAL A 23 -6.96 -1.53 -8.35
CA VAL A 23 -5.71 -0.77 -8.24
C VAL A 23 -5.99 0.72 -8.29
N LYS A 24 -6.89 1.16 -9.16
CA LYS A 24 -7.27 2.57 -9.22
C LYS A 24 -7.94 3.02 -7.91
N TYR A 25 -8.82 2.19 -7.35
CA TYR A 25 -9.45 2.46 -6.06
C TYR A 25 -8.40 2.66 -4.98
N ILE A 26 -7.42 1.77 -4.92
CA ILE A 26 -6.33 1.87 -3.94
C ILE A 26 -5.57 3.19 -4.11
N GLU A 27 -5.20 3.55 -5.33
CA GLU A 27 -4.45 4.79 -5.57
C GLU A 27 -5.25 6.04 -5.22
N VAL A 28 -6.54 6.05 -5.53
CA VAL A 28 -7.41 7.19 -5.21
C VAL A 28 -7.55 7.37 -3.70
N HIS A 29 -7.63 6.26 -2.95
CA HIS A 29 -7.85 6.29 -1.51
C HIS A 29 -6.60 6.03 -0.69
N ILE A 30 -5.41 6.16 -1.29
CA ILE A 30 -4.15 5.75 -0.65
C ILE A 30 -3.86 6.50 0.65
N MET A 31 -4.39 7.70 0.81
CA MET A 31 -4.20 8.50 2.03
C MET A 31 -5.24 8.21 3.11
N GLU A 32 -6.11 7.24 2.89
CA GLU A 32 -7.18 6.86 3.80
C GLU A 32 -7.01 5.42 4.24
N PRO A 33 -7.67 5.00 5.34
CA PRO A 33 -7.77 3.57 5.64
C PRO A 33 -8.45 2.84 4.47
N ILE A 34 -7.87 1.74 4.03
CA ILE A 34 -8.40 0.96 2.92
C ILE A 34 -8.71 -0.45 3.40
N HIS A 35 -9.95 -0.89 3.13
CA HIS A 35 -10.42 -2.22 3.51
C HIS A 35 -10.78 -3.03 2.27
N LEU A 36 -10.47 -4.33 2.32
CA LEU A 36 -10.78 -5.25 1.24
C LEU A 36 -12.28 -5.24 0.89
N SER A 37 -13.13 -5.20 1.91
CA SER A 37 -14.58 -5.20 1.70
C SER A 37 -15.07 -4.00 0.90
N ASP A 38 -14.48 -2.83 1.14
CA ASP A 38 -14.85 -1.61 0.42
C ASP A 38 -14.42 -1.67 -1.04
N ALA A 39 -13.22 -2.16 -1.29
CA ALA A 39 -12.73 -2.32 -2.66
C ALA A 39 -13.56 -3.35 -3.42
N ALA A 40 -13.94 -4.43 -2.77
CA ALA A 40 -14.79 -5.47 -3.37
C ALA A 40 -16.17 -4.90 -3.72
N ALA A 41 -16.77 -4.15 -2.80
CA ALA A 41 -18.07 -3.53 -3.03
C ALA A 41 -18.03 -2.56 -4.22
N GLU A 42 -16.96 -1.79 -4.32
CA GLU A 42 -16.78 -0.82 -5.40
C GLU A 42 -16.73 -1.50 -6.78
N THR A 43 -16.20 -2.70 -6.83
CA THR A 43 -16.04 -3.43 -8.10
C THR A 43 -17.12 -4.48 -8.33
N GLY A 44 -18.06 -4.63 -7.40
CA GLY A 44 -19.20 -5.55 -7.55
C GLY A 44 -18.87 -7.02 -7.38
N VAL A 45 -17.79 -7.33 -6.67
CA VAL A 45 -17.40 -8.73 -6.40
C VAL A 45 -17.35 -9.00 -4.90
N SER A 46 -17.32 -10.28 -4.53
CA SER A 46 -17.18 -10.65 -3.12
C SER A 46 -15.75 -10.42 -2.65
N SER A 47 -15.60 -10.21 -1.34
CA SER A 47 -14.27 -10.07 -0.73
C SER A 47 -13.41 -11.31 -0.95
N ALA A 48 -14.01 -12.50 -0.83
CA ALA A 48 -13.30 -13.77 -1.05
C ALA A 48 -12.77 -13.88 -2.47
N TYR A 49 -13.60 -13.53 -3.45
CA TYR A 49 -13.19 -13.58 -4.85
C TYR A 49 -12.04 -12.59 -5.10
N LEU A 50 -12.21 -11.35 -4.63
CA LEU A 50 -11.19 -10.32 -4.80
C LEU A 50 -9.87 -10.72 -4.16
N SER A 51 -9.91 -11.25 -2.94
CA SER A 51 -8.70 -11.68 -2.23
C SER A 51 -7.92 -12.72 -3.03
N THR A 52 -8.61 -13.74 -3.53
CA THR A 52 -7.98 -14.81 -4.30
C THR A 52 -7.42 -14.32 -5.63
N MET A 53 -8.22 -13.56 -6.36
CA MET A 53 -7.83 -13.04 -7.65
C MET A 53 -6.65 -12.06 -7.52
N PHE A 54 -6.71 -11.18 -6.54
CA PHE A 54 -5.67 -10.16 -6.35
C PHE A 54 -4.32 -10.80 -6.09
N LYS A 55 -4.27 -11.78 -5.18
CA LYS A 55 -3.01 -12.48 -4.89
C LYS A 55 -2.49 -13.23 -6.12
N LYS A 56 -3.37 -13.89 -6.85
CA LYS A 56 -2.98 -14.63 -8.05
C LYS A 56 -2.39 -13.72 -9.13
N GLU A 57 -3.03 -12.59 -9.38
CA GLU A 57 -2.64 -11.69 -10.47
C GLU A 57 -1.47 -10.78 -10.09
N MET A 58 -1.45 -10.29 -8.85
CA MET A 58 -0.45 -9.32 -8.41
C MET A 58 0.76 -9.93 -7.71
N GLY A 59 0.66 -11.16 -7.22
CA GLY A 59 1.72 -11.81 -6.47
C GLY A 59 1.80 -11.38 -5.01
N TYR A 60 1.00 -10.41 -4.59
CA TYR A 60 0.88 -9.94 -3.21
C TYR A 60 -0.58 -10.00 -2.81
N ASN A 61 -0.86 -10.25 -1.52
CA ASN A 61 -2.25 -10.14 -1.10
C ASN A 61 -2.64 -8.65 -1.03
N PHE A 62 -3.94 -8.39 -0.90
CA PHE A 62 -4.47 -7.04 -0.97
C PHE A 62 -3.84 -6.12 0.08
N ILE A 63 -3.78 -6.57 1.34
CA ILE A 63 -3.23 -5.77 2.44
C ILE A 63 -1.74 -5.49 2.24
N GLU A 64 -0.99 -6.50 1.80
CA GLU A 64 0.44 -6.32 1.49
C GLU A 64 0.63 -5.24 0.43
N TYR A 65 -0.14 -5.31 -0.64
CA TYR A 65 -0.04 -4.32 -1.72
C TYR A 65 -0.35 -2.91 -1.21
N VAL A 66 -1.45 -2.75 -0.48
CA VAL A 66 -1.83 -1.44 0.08
C VAL A 66 -0.72 -0.90 0.98
N ASN A 67 -0.21 -1.73 1.88
CA ASN A 67 0.85 -1.31 2.79
C ASN A 67 2.13 -0.93 2.04
N LEU A 68 2.50 -1.71 1.04
CA LEU A 68 3.69 -1.40 0.24
C LEU A 68 3.57 -0.06 -0.47
N ARG A 69 2.39 0.23 -1.04
CA ARG A 69 2.17 1.52 -1.68
C ARG A 69 2.24 2.67 -0.67
N LYS A 70 1.66 2.47 0.51
CA LYS A 70 1.73 3.49 1.56
C LYS A 70 3.16 3.71 2.04
N ILE A 71 3.95 2.64 2.17
CA ILE A 71 5.35 2.76 2.60
C ILE A 71 6.19 3.52 1.57
N GLU A 72 5.95 3.32 0.28
CA GLU A 72 6.64 4.09 -0.75
C GLU A 72 6.38 5.59 -0.60
N LEU A 73 5.13 5.96 -0.35
CA LEU A 73 4.77 7.35 -0.10
C LEU A 73 5.37 7.85 1.22
N ALA A 74 5.38 6.99 2.24
CA ALA A 74 5.97 7.34 3.54
C ALA A 74 7.45 7.70 3.42
N ARG A 75 8.18 6.94 2.62
CA ARG A 75 9.60 7.23 2.40
C ARG A 75 9.80 8.64 1.86
N GLN A 76 9.00 9.02 0.88
CA GLN A 76 9.09 10.36 0.30
C GLN A 76 8.72 11.44 1.32
N MET A 77 7.66 11.22 2.09
CA MET A 77 7.23 12.18 3.12
C MET A 77 8.30 12.38 4.20
N LEU A 78 8.94 11.30 4.62
CA LEU A 78 10.03 11.37 5.61
C LEU A 78 11.24 12.11 5.04
N GLN A 79 11.55 11.88 3.76
CA GLN A 79 12.61 12.62 3.07
C GLN A 79 12.30 14.11 2.99
N ASP A 80 11.03 14.45 2.86
CA ASP A 80 10.58 15.84 2.82
C ASP A 80 10.57 16.50 4.20
N GLY A 81 10.95 15.76 5.24
CA GLY A 81 11.09 16.30 6.60
C GLY A 81 9.90 16.13 7.51
N LYS A 82 8.87 15.41 7.09
CA LYS A 82 7.70 15.19 7.94
C LYS A 82 8.03 14.28 9.11
N MET A 83 7.35 14.49 10.22
CA MET A 83 7.51 13.68 11.42
C MET A 83 6.82 12.34 11.25
N VAL A 84 7.30 11.32 11.97
CA VAL A 84 6.76 9.97 11.88
C VAL A 84 5.26 9.94 12.16
N TYR A 85 4.80 10.63 13.21
CA TYR A 85 3.37 10.64 13.55
C TYR A 85 2.53 11.33 12.46
N GLU A 86 3.07 12.37 11.82
CA GLU A 86 2.38 13.05 10.73
C GLU A 86 2.20 12.13 9.53
N VAL A 87 3.26 11.40 9.16
CA VAL A 87 3.22 10.48 8.03
C VAL A 87 2.20 9.36 8.29
N SER A 88 2.23 8.80 9.49
CA SER A 88 1.29 7.76 9.89
C SER A 88 -0.16 8.22 9.73
N GLU A 89 -0.46 9.42 10.22
CA GLU A 89 -1.80 9.99 10.16
C GLU A 89 -2.21 10.30 8.72
N LEU A 90 -1.34 10.93 7.96
CA LEU A 90 -1.62 11.29 6.57
C LEU A 90 -1.91 10.08 5.68
N LEU A 91 -1.27 8.95 5.96
CA LEU A 91 -1.46 7.73 5.18
C LEU A 91 -2.58 6.84 5.70
N GLY A 92 -3.33 7.31 6.70
CA GLY A 92 -4.48 6.57 7.19
C GLY A 92 -4.13 5.32 7.99
N PHE A 93 -2.95 5.26 8.59
CA PHE A 93 -2.62 4.17 9.51
C PHE A 93 -3.36 4.37 10.83
N GLU A 94 -3.75 3.27 11.44
CA GLU A 94 -4.51 3.30 12.70
C GLU A 94 -3.75 4.00 13.80
N ASN A 95 -2.43 3.76 13.90
CA ASN A 95 -1.57 4.43 14.86
C ASN A 95 -0.11 4.35 14.40
N SER A 96 0.74 5.16 15.04
CA SER A 96 2.16 5.25 14.68
C SER A 96 2.92 3.96 14.98
N THR A 97 2.51 3.22 16.01
CA THR A 97 3.15 1.95 16.38
C THR A 97 2.97 0.92 15.25
N TYR A 98 1.77 0.78 14.74
CA TYR A 98 1.50 -0.12 13.63
C TYR A 98 2.23 0.33 12.37
N PHE A 99 2.18 1.63 12.07
CA PHE A 99 2.91 2.19 10.94
C PHE A 99 4.41 1.86 11.02
N SER A 100 5.02 2.08 12.18
CA SER A 100 6.45 1.82 12.38
C SER A 100 6.80 0.36 12.16
N ARG A 101 5.92 -0.54 12.61
CA ARG A 101 6.11 -1.99 12.43
C ARG A 101 6.05 -2.37 10.96
N VAL A 102 5.07 -1.83 10.23
CA VAL A 102 4.92 -2.09 8.79
C VAL A 102 6.11 -1.51 8.02
N PHE A 103 6.50 -0.28 8.35
CA PHE A 103 7.64 0.38 7.70
C PHE A 103 8.92 -0.45 7.86
N LYS A 104 9.20 -0.88 9.08
CA LYS A 104 10.39 -1.70 9.35
C LYS A 104 10.34 -3.03 8.63
N ARG A 105 9.16 -3.64 8.54
CA ARG A 105 8.99 -4.91 7.82
C ARG A 105 9.43 -4.81 6.37
N TYR A 106 9.10 -3.70 5.70
CA TYR A 106 9.35 -3.56 4.27
C TYR A 106 10.62 -2.79 3.92
N THR A 107 11.21 -2.07 4.86
CA THR A 107 12.43 -1.27 4.62
C THR A 107 13.62 -1.73 5.44
N ASP A 108 13.43 -2.64 6.39
CA ASP A 108 14.42 -3.17 7.33
C ASP A 108 14.91 -2.15 8.36
N VAL A 109 14.41 -0.92 8.34
CA VAL A 109 14.76 0.11 9.32
C VAL A 109 13.48 0.79 9.84
N SER A 110 13.53 1.32 11.06
CA SER A 110 12.40 2.06 11.59
C SER A 110 12.25 3.40 10.86
N PRO A 111 11.04 4.00 10.85
CA PRO A 111 10.87 5.32 10.25
C PRO A 111 11.76 6.39 10.88
N ASP A 112 11.96 6.34 12.21
CA ASP A 112 12.85 7.26 12.90
C ASP A 112 14.29 7.14 12.42
N THR A 113 14.78 5.90 12.34
CA THR A 113 16.13 5.62 11.84
C THR A 113 16.27 6.09 10.39
N TYR A 114 15.29 5.79 9.57
CA TYR A 114 15.28 6.19 8.16
C TYR A 114 15.34 7.71 8.04
N ARG A 115 14.55 8.41 8.82
CA ARG A 115 14.53 9.87 8.83
C ARG A 115 15.86 10.48 9.25
N LYS A 116 16.54 9.86 10.23
CA LYS A 116 17.84 10.34 10.75
C LYS A 116 19.00 10.07 9.79
N GLN A 117 18.84 9.13 8.88
CA GLN A 117 19.88 8.79 7.90
C GLN A 117 19.96 9.75 6.72
N MET A 118 19.05 10.68 6.64
CA MET A 118 19.00 11.64 5.53
C MET A 118 19.66 12.97 5.86
#